data_5c849399998b30cf4444b1ead7f4227a
#
_entry.id   5c849399998b30cf4444b1ead7f4227a
#
_cell.length_a   1.000
_cell.length_b   1.000
_cell.length_c   1.000
_cell.angle_alpha   90.00
_cell.angle_beta   90.00
_cell.angle_gamma   90.00
#
_symmetry.space_group_name_H-M   'P 1'
#
loop_
_entity.id
_entity.type
_entity.pdbx_description
1 polymer ?
#
loop_
_entity_poly.entity_id
_entity_poly.type
_entity_poly.pdbx_seq_one_letter_code
_entity_poly.pdbx_strand_id
1 'polypeptide(L)'
;MSIFKELKRSDHPRVLGAIDIFKYIGPGLLVTVGFIDPGNWASNFAAGSDFGYSLLWVVTLSTIMLIILQHNVAHLGIVTGLCLSEAAVKYSPKWLGRPIIVSGFLASISTSLAEILGGAIALQMLFGISIPNGALLTTAAVLIMLFTNSYKRMEKAIIGFVSMIGLAFLYELILVDIPWETALKGAFIPSVPQGSLMIVMSVLGAVVMPHNLFLHSEIVQSREIYLKGEERIKKMLKYEFVDTLFSMIIGWAINSAMILLAASTFFAHGEHVSELAQAQAMLTPLLGNNAANIFAIALLLAGISSTITSGMAAGSIFAGLFNEAYNVKDAHSIIGIVLSLGIALLVIFFLGDPFKGLIVSKMVLSIQLPFTVFLQVSLTSSKRVMGRYVNRKSTTILLYFLAALVSGLNIWLLIELIK
;
A
#
# COMPACT_ATOMS: atom_id res chain seq x y z
N MET A 1 -10.85 -21.70 -36.96
CA MET A 1 -11.01 -22.25 -35.60
C MET A 1 -9.97 -21.62 -34.73
N SER A 2 -10.37 -20.77 -33.79
CA SER A 2 -9.50 -19.78 -33.11
C SER A 2 -8.49 -20.47 -32.17
N ILE A 3 -7.22 -20.07 -32.23
CA ILE A 3 -6.11 -20.43 -31.32
C ILE A 3 -6.56 -20.41 -29.84
N PHE A 4 -7.48 -19.53 -29.46
CA PHE A 4 -8.08 -19.47 -28.14
C PHE A 4 -8.95 -20.69 -27.73
N LYS A 5 -9.42 -21.51 -28.70
CA LYS A 5 -10.19 -22.73 -28.41
C LYS A 5 -9.28 -23.92 -28.14
N GLU A 6 -8.11 -23.96 -28.75
CA GLU A 6 -7.10 -25.04 -28.52
C GLU A 6 -6.38 -24.84 -27.16
N LEU A 7 -6.18 -23.60 -26.72
CA LEU A 7 -5.62 -23.27 -25.39
C LEU A 7 -6.54 -23.66 -24.22
N LYS A 8 -7.79 -24.05 -24.47
CA LYS A 8 -8.75 -24.51 -23.44
C LYS A 8 -8.78 -26.04 -23.25
N ARG A 9 -8.00 -26.82 -23.99
CA ARG A 9 -7.96 -28.28 -23.83
C ARG A 9 -7.17 -28.66 -22.57
N SER A 10 -7.74 -29.61 -21.81
CA SER A 10 -7.21 -30.13 -20.53
C SER A 10 -5.89 -30.91 -20.64
N ASP A 11 -5.41 -31.15 -21.84
CA ASP A 11 -4.32 -32.07 -22.16
C ASP A 11 -2.92 -31.41 -22.25
N HIS A 12 -2.81 -30.11 -21.99
CA HIS A 12 -1.53 -29.39 -21.94
C HIS A 12 -1.27 -28.77 -20.56
N PRO A 13 -0.83 -29.55 -19.58
CA PRO A 13 -0.79 -29.10 -18.17
C PRO A 13 0.23 -27.98 -17.88
N ARG A 14 1.26 -27.78 -18.71
CA ARG A 14 2.30 -26.77 -18.45
C ARG A 14 1.99 -25.37 -18.97
N VAL A 15 1.36 -25.26 -20.15
CA VAL A 15 1.01 -23.96 -20.74
C VAL A 15 -0.29 -23.40 -20.13
N LEU A 16 -1.26 -24.29 -19.83
CA LEU A 16 -2.48 -23.92 -19.13
C LEU A 16 -2.25 -23.46 -17.69
N GLY A 17 -1.22 -23.96 -17.01
CA GLY A 17 -0.82 -23.49 -15.69
C GLY A 17 -0.39 -22.02 -15.67
N ALA A 18 0.32 -21.56 -16.71
CA ALA A 18 0.72 -20.15 -16.83
C ALA A 18 -0.48 -19.23 -17.10
N ILE A 19 -1.43 -19.65 -17.95
CA ILE A 19 -2.64 -18.87 -18.25
C ILE A 19 -3.62 -18.88 -17.07
N ASP A 20 -3.69 -19.97 -16.30
CA ASP A 20 -4.50 -20.03 -15.08
C ASP A 20 -3.98 -19.07 -13.99
N ILE A 21 -2.68 -18.79 -13.93
CA ILE A 21 -2.13 -17.78 -13.03
C ILE A 21 -2.76 -16.41 -13.30
N PHE A 22 -2.88 -15.99 -14.56
CA PHE A 22 -3.51 -14.69 -14.91
C PHE A 22 -4.97 -14.55 -14.49
N LYS A 23 -5.70 -15.66 -14.24
CA LYS A 23 -7.07 -15.61 -13.71
C LYS A 23 -7.12 -15.33 -12.20
N TYR A 24 -5.99 -15.50 -11.51
CA TYR A 24 -5.86 -15.35 -10.07
C TYR A 24 -5.05 -14.10 -9.68
N ILE A 25 -4.38 -13.44 -10.64
CA ILE A 25 -3.77 -12.14 -10.49
C ILE A 25 -4.91 -11.10 -10.32
N GLY A 26 -4.83 -10.30 -9.32
CA GLY A 26 -5.78 -9.22 -9.05
C GLY A 26 -5.76 -8.73 -7.60
N PRO A 27 -5.95 -9.58 -6.57
CA PRO A 27 -5.92 -9.14 -5.18
C PRO A 27 -4.61 -8.48 -4.80
N GLY A 28 -3.47 -9.09 -5.15
CA GLY A 28 -2.15 -8.53 -4.91
C GLY A 28 -1.95 -7.21 -5.63
N LEU A 29 -2.32 -7.10 -6.91
CA LEU A 29 -2.23 -5.85 -7.67
C LEU A 29 -3.14 -4.76 -7.12
N LEU A 30 -4.35 -5.08 -6.68
CA LEU A 30 -5.24 -4.09 -6.08
C LEU A 30 -4.65 -3.54 -4.77
N VAL A 31 -4.04 -4.40 -3.96
CA VAL A 31 -3.36 -3.98 -2.73
C VAL A 31 -2.07 -3.20 -3.02
N THR A 32 -1.38 -3.50 -4.13
CA THR A 32 -0.16 -2.80 -4.57
C THR A 32 -0.38 -1.30 -4.75
N VAL A 33 -1.56 -0.88 -5.21
CA VAL A 33 -1.92 0.54 -5.34
C VAL A 33 -1.75 1.27 -4.02
N GLY A 34 -2.10 0.63 -2.91
CA GLY A 34 -1.99 1.25 -1.60
C GLY A 34 -0.55 1.67 -1.25
N PHE A 35 0.49 1.08 -1.83
CA PHE A 35 1.89 1.46 -1.57
C PHE A 35 2.62 2.06 -2.80
N ILE A 36 1.85 2.58 -3.77
CA ILE A 36 2.32 3.47 -4.85
C ILE A 36 1.61 4.84 -4.71
N ASP A 37 1.12 5.14 -3.56
CA ASP A 37 0.27 6.27 -3.21
C ASP A 37 1.05 7.59 -3.01
N PRO A 38 0.38 8.74 -2.98
CA PRO A 38 1.00 10.05 -2.83
C PRO A 38 1.87 10.22 -1.58
N GLY A 39 1.54 9.54 -0.47
CA GLY A 39 2.37 9.56 0.74
C GLY A 39 3.69 8.83 0.53
N ASN A 40 3.70 7.75 -0.27
CA ASN A 40 4.92 7.08 -0.71
C ASN A 40 5.74 8.00 -1.60
N TRP A 41 5.11 8.76 -2.50
CA TRP A 41 5.81 9.72 -3.33
C TRP A 41 6.54 10.74 -2.45
N ALA A 42 5.86 11.39 -1.51
CA ALA A 42 6.49 12.35 -0.61
C ALA A 42 7.67 11.75 0.16
N SER A 43 7.47 10.56 0.75
CA SER A 43 8.53 9.87 1.52
C SER A 43 9.73 9.46 0.66
N ASN A 44 9.48 8.94 -0.55
CA ASN A 44 10.53 8.50 -1.46
C ASN A 44 11.27 9.69 -2.10
N PHE A 45 10.56 10.76 -2.46
CA PHE A 45 11.20 11.97 -2.97
C PHE A 45 12.04 12.66 -1.88
N ALA A 46 11.56 12.75 -0.64
CA ALA A 46 12.35 13.23 0.48
C ALA A 46 13.57 12.34 0.72
N ALA A 47 13.41 11.01 0.70
CA ALA A 47 14.52 10.07 0.85
C ALA A 47 15.60 10.28 -0.22
N GLY A 48 15.19 10.40 -1.49
CA GLY A 48 16.11 10.59 -2.61
C GLY A 48 16.75 11.95 -2.64
N SER A 49 16.01 13.04 -2.41
CA SER A 49 16.53 14.41 -2.46
C SER A 49 17.44 14.75 -1.27
N ASP A 50 17.17 14.21 -0.09
CA ASP A 50 17.94 14.56 1.11
C ASP A 50 19.12 13.60 1.37
N PHE A 51 18.97 12.31 0.98
CA PHE A 51 19.94 11.26 1.32
C PHE A 51 20.48 10.50 0.12
N GLY A 52 20.15 10.94 -1.11
CA GLY A 52 20.57 10.29 -2.34
C GLY A 52 20.11 8.84 -2.39
N TYR A 53 21.02 7.92 -2.71
CA TYR A 53 20.72 6.49 -2.83
C TYR A 53 20.73 5.74 -1.49
N SER A 54 21.11 6.41 -0.39
CA SER A 54 21.43 5.77 0.90
C SER A 54 20.25 5.08 1.56
N LEU A 55 19.00 5.44 1.22
CA LEU A 55 17.79 4.88 1.82
C LEU A 55 17.04 3.87 0.92
N LEU A 56 17.58 3.49 -0.22
CA LEU A 56 16.97 2.47 -1.10
C LEU A 56 16.77 1.12 -0.40
N TRP A 57 17.67 0.77 0.53
CA TRP A 57 17.55 -0.47 1.30
C TRP A 57 16.27 -0.52 2.14
N VAL A 58 15.74 0.63 2.57
CA VAL A 58 14.48 0.69 3.34
C VAL A 58 13.33 0.17 2.48
N VAL A 59 13.24 0.61 1.22
CA VAL A 59 12.22 0.12 0.27
C VAL A 59 12.39 -1.38 0.03
N THR A 60 13.62 -1.85 -0.15
CA THR A 60 13.93 -3.28 -0.38
C THR A 60 13.52 -4.12 0.84
N LEU A 61 13.97 -3.73 2.04
CA LEU A 61 13.63 -4.44 3.28
C LEU A 61 12.12 -4.43 3.53
N SER A 62 11.49 -3.26 3.41
CA SER A 62 10.05 -3.10 3.63
C SER A 62 9.24 -3.94 2.64
N THR A 63 9.67 -4.05 1.38
CA THR A 63 8.99 -4.91 0.39
C THR A 63 9.12 -6.40 0.74
N ILE A 64 10.29 -6.85 1.18
CA ILE A 64 10.48 -8.23 1.67
C ILE A 64 9.54 -8.52 2.85
N MET A 65 9.47 -7.59 3.81
CA MET A 65 8.54 -7.68 4.95
C MET A 65 7.09 -7.75 4.47
N LEU A 66 6.72 -6.88 3.53
CA LEU A 66 5.38 -6.79 2.97
C LEU A 66 4.96 -8.10 2.29
N ILE A 67 5.82 -8.71 1.46
CA ILE A 67 5.54 -10.00 0.82
C ILE A 67 5.19 -11.06 1.86
N ILE A 68 5.98 -11.15 2.93
CA ILE A 68 5.78 -12.14 4.00
C ILE A 68 4.48 -11.88 4.75
N LEU A 69 4.20 -10.62 5.10
CA LEU A 69 3.01 -10.24 5.86
C LEU A 69 1.73 -10.37 5.02
N GLN A 70 1.75 -9.92 3.78
CA GLN A 70 0.60 -10.00 2.87
C GLN A 70 0.23 -11.46 2.56
N HIS A 71 1.22 -12.29 2.25
CA HIS A 71 0.98 -13.70 2.04
C HIS A 71 0.40 -14.37 3.29
N ASN A 72 0.91 -14.03 4.47
CA ASN A 72 0.43 -14.61 5.72
C ASN A 72 -1.01 -14.19 6.06
N VAL A 73 -1.38 -12.92 5.80
CA VAL A 73 -2.75 -12.46 6.06
C VAL A 73 -3.75 -12.98 5.01
N ALA A 74 -3.33 -13.11 3.76
CA ALA A 74 -4.14 -13.73 2.73
C ALA A 74 -4.41 -15.22 3.04
N HIS A 75 -3.42 -15.90 3.62
CA HIS A 75 -3.57 -17.27 4.13
C HIS A 75 -4.72 -17.39 5.14
N LEU A 76 -4.85 -16.40 6.05
CA LEU A 76 -5.99 -16.33 6.98
C LEU A 76 -7.32 -16.28 6.23
N GLY A 77 -7.48 -15.36 5.27
CA GLY A 77 -8.71 -15.19 4.48
C GLY A 77 -9.07 -16.43 3.64
N ILE A 78 -8.07 -17.06 2.99
CA ILE A 78 -8.27 -18.26 2.16
C ILE A 78 -8.77 -19.44 2.99
N VAL A 79 -8.18 -19.64 4.18
CA VAL A 79 -8.42 -20.84 4.99
C VAL A 79 -9.67 -20.71 5.85
N THR A 80 -9.88 -19.54 6.44
CA THR A 80 -10.95 -19.34 7.44
C THR A 80 -12.22 -18.75 6.86
N GLY A 81 -12.14 -18.09 5.71
CA GLY A 81 -13.23 -17.28 5.18
C GLY A 81 -13.56 -16.06 6.03
N LEU A 82 -12.61 -15.60 6.84
CA LEU A 82 -12.75 -14.40 7.67
C LEU A 82 -11.63 -13.40 7.31
N CYS A 83 -11.95 -12.14 7.24
CA CYS A 83 -10.92 -11.11 7.17
C CYS A 83 -10.24 -10.93 8.53
N LEU A 84 -9.14 -10.16 8.55
CA LEU A 84 -8.33 -9.97 9.77
C LEU A 84 -9.14 -9.35 10.92
N SER A 85 -10.03 -8.38 10.63
CA SER A 85 -10.88 -7.72 11.65
C SER A 85 -11.94 -8.67 12.21
N GLU A 86 -12.64 -9.43 11.36
CA GLU A 86 -13.61 -10.43 11.81
C GLU A 86 -12.95 -11.54 12.63
N ALA A 87 -11.81 -12.06 12.18
CA ALA A 87 -11.06 -13.06 12.91
C ALA A 87 -10.59 -12.54 14.28
N ALA A 88 -10.19 -11.26 14.36
CA ALA A 88 -9.80 -10.64 15.61
C ALA A 88 -10.99 -10.51 16.59
N VAL A 89 -12.16 -10.07 16.11
CA VAL A 89 -13.36 -9.98 16.95
C VAL A 89 -13.80 -11.36 17.45
N LYS A 90 -13.72 -12.38 16.59
CA LYS A 90 -14.21 -13.73 16.89
C LYS A 90 -13.28 -14.51 17.82
N TYR A 91 -11.97 -14.37 17.67
CA TYR A 91 -11.00 -15.25 18.33
C TYR A 91 -10.08 -14.58 19.35
N SER A 92 -9.92 -13.26 19.30
CA SER A 92 -9.10 -12.52 20.27
C SER A 92 -9.91 -12.06 21.49
N PRO A 93 -9.27 -11.88 22.66
CA PRO A 93 -9.92 -11.24 23.80
C PRO A 93 -10.45 -9.84 23.43
N LYS A 94 -11.65 -9.50 23.87
CA LYS A 94 -12.30 -8.22 23.52
C LYS A 94 -11.45 -6.99 23.88
N TRP A 95 -10.72 -7.05 25.00
CA TRP A 95 -9.84 -5.97 25.45
C TRP A 95 -8.59 -5.76 24.60
N LEU A 96 -8.21 -6.75 23.79
CA LEU A 96 -7.04 -6.69 22.91
C LEU A 96 -7.44 -6.51 21.44
N GLY A 97 -8.34 -7.36 20.92
CA GLY A 97 -8.71 -7.36 19.50
C GLY A 97 -9.37 -6.07 19.06
N ARG A 98 -10.39 -5.60 19.80
CA ARG A 98 -11.13 -4.37 19.44
C ARG A 98 -10.26 -3.10 19.44
N PRO A 99 -9.44 -2.80 20.46
CA PRO A 99 -8.55 -1.63 20.42
C PRO A 99 -7.57 -1.66 19.24
N ILE A 100 -7.03 -2.83 18.90
CA ILE A 100 -6.13 -2.96 17.73
C ILE A 100 -6.89 -2.68 16.43
N ILE A 101 -8.11 -3.19 16.25
CA ILE A 101 -8.93 -2.89 15.08
C ILE A 101 -9.27 -1.39 15.01
N VAL A 102 -9.64 -0.78 16.13
CA VAL A 102 -9.91 0.67 16.20
C VAL A 102 -8.65 1.46 15.83
N SER A 103 -7.47 1.09 16.34
CA SER A 103 -6.21 1.74 15.95
C SER A 103 -5.90 1.55 14.46
N GLY A 104 -6.24 0.39 13.88
CA GLY A 104 -6.16 0.14 12.45
C GLY A 104 -7.12 1.02 11.64
N PHE A 105 -8.32 1.27 12.16
CA PHE A 105 -9.27 2.21 11.55
C PHE A 105 -8.74 3.66 11.60
N LEU A 106 -8.17 4.10 12.72
CA LEU A 106 -7.53 5.41 12.82
C LEU A 106 -6.34 5.54 11.86
N ALA A 107 -5.55 4.47 11.69
CA ALA A 107 -4.49 4.43 10.69
C ALA A 107 -5.06 4.55 9.26
N SER A 108 -6.21 3.95 8.96
CA SER A 108 -6.85 4.11 7.65
C SER A 108 -7.33 5.54 7.39
N ILE A 109 -7.76 6.28 8.42
CA ILE A 109 -8.06 7.72 8.31
C ILE A 109 -6.80 8.51 7.96
N SER A 110 -5.68 8.22 8.62
CA SER A 110 -4.39 8.85 8.34
C SER A 110 -3.93 8.60 6.91
N THR A 111 -4.10 7.38 6.40
CA THR A 111 -3.88 7.06 5.00
C THR A 111 -4.81 7.83 4.08
N SER A 112 -6.13 7.80 4.32
CA SER A 112 -7.10 8.52 3.49
C SER A 112 -6.78 10.02 3.38
N LEU A 113 -6.22 10.62 4.44
CA LEU A 113 -5.73 12.00 4.40
C LEU A 113 -4.60 12.16 3.36
N ALA A 114 -3.59 11.29 3.39
CA ALA A 114 -2.49 11.35 2.42
C ALA A 114 -2.97 11.17 0.98
N GLU A 115 -3.88 10.22 0.77
CA GLU A 115 -4.39 9.87 -0.55
C GLU A 115 -5.20 11.03 -1.17
N ILE A 116 -6.15 11.59 -0.41
CA ILE A 116 -6.95 12.75 -0.81
C ILE A 116 -6.05 13.96 -1.06
N LEU A 117 -5.08 14.19 -0.18
CA LEU A 117 -4.14 15.29 -0.29
C LEU A 117 -3.28 15.20 -1.54
N GLY A 118 -2.83 14.00 -1.90
CA GLY A 118 -2.09 13.77 -3.14
C GLY A 118 -2.91 14.05 -4.39
N GLY A 119 -4.18 13.62 -4.42
CA GLY A 119 -5.11 13.99 -5.49
C GLY A 119 -5.33 15.49 -5.59
N ALA A 120 -5.45 16.18 -4.44
CA ALA A 120 -5.57 17.64 -4.37
C ALA A 120 -4.33 18.37 -4.89
N ILE A 121 -3.13 17.91 -4.50
CA ILE A 121 -1.85 18.46 -4.98
C ILE A 121 -1.73 18.26 -6.50
N ALA A 122 -2.09 17.10 -7.02
CA ALA A 122 -2.09 16.85 -8.45
C ALA A 122 -3.07 17.77 -9.23
N LEU A 123 -4.27 18.01 -8.68
CA LEU A 123 -5.23 18.97 -9.25
C LEU A 123 -4.71 20.41 -9.19
N GLN A 124 -3.98 20.77 -8.15
CA GLN A 124 -3.30 22.06 -8.06
C GLN A 124 -2.22 22.20 -9.13
N MET A 125 -1.38 21.17 -9.33
CA MET A 125 -0.31 21.14 -10.35
C MET A 125 -0.87 21.27 -11.77
N LEU A 126 -1.97 20.54 -12.09
CA LEU A 126 -2.52 20.47 -13.44
C LEU A 126 -3.43 21.65 -13.79
N PHE A 127 -4.20 22.15 -12.82
CA PHE A 127 -5.30 23.09 -13.08
C PHE A 127 -5.27 24.33 -12.19
N GLY A 128 -4.30 24.47 -11.28
CA GLY A 128 -4.23 25.60 -10.34
C GLY A 128 -5.34 25.61 -9.28
N ILE A 129 -6.01 24.48 -9.05
CA ILE A 129 -7.10 24.34 -8.06
C ILE A 129 -6.48 24.35 -6.65
N SER A 130 -7.04 25.15 -5.72
CA SER A 130 -6.56 25.18 -4.33
C SER A 130 -6.67 23.81 -3.65
N ILE A 131 -5.75 23.50 -2.74
CA ILE A 131 -5.71 22.20 -2.02
C ILE A 131 -7.06 21.83 -1.38
N PRO A 132 -7.78 22.72 -0.66
CA PRO A 132 -9.08 22.38 -0.08
C PRO A 132 -10.14 22.02 -1.16
N ASN A 133 -10.17 22.75 -2.25
CA ASN A 133 -11.11 22.47 -3.35
C ASN A 133 -10.73 21.19 -4.10
N GLY A 134 -9.44 20.96 -4.33
CA GLY A 134 -8.92 19.72 -4.90
C GLY A 134 -9.24 18.50 -4.04
N ALA A 135 -9.10 18.62 -2.71
CA ALA A 135 -9.45 17.58 -1.77
C ALA A 135 -10.94 17.24 -1.78
N LEU A 136 -11.81 18.28 -1.85
CA LEU A 136 -13.25 18.09 -1.99
C LEU A 136 -13.61 17.36 -3.28
N LEU A 137 -13.01 17.77 -4.41
CA LEU A 137 -13.24 17.15 -5.72
C LEU A 137 -12.76 15.70 -5.75
N THR A 138 -11.57 15.42 -5.23
CA THR A 138 -11.02 14.07 -5.13
C THR A 138 -11.91 13.18 -4.28
N THR A 139 -12.32 13.66 -3.10
CA THR A 139 -13.21 12.91 -2.20
C THR A 139 -14.56 12.63 -2.86
N ALA A 140 -15.18 13.63 -3.49
CA ALA A 140 -16.46 13.47 -4.16
C ALA A 140 -16.37 12.46 -5.32
N ALA A 141 -15.33 12.57 -6.17
CA ALA A 141 -15.11 11.63 -7.26
C ALA A 141 -14.95 10.18 -6.75
N VAL A 142 -14.18 9.98 -5.70
CA VAL A 142 -13.95 8.66 -5.11
C VAL A 142 -15.22 8.10 -4.47
N LEU A 143 -15.98 8.89 -3.73
CA LEU A 143 -17.28 8.45 -3.16
C LEU A 143 -18.25 8.03 -4.28
N ILE A 144 -18.35 8.80 -5.35
CA ILE A 144 -19.15 8.43 -6.52
C ILE A 144 -18.66 7.10 -7.10
N MET A 145 -17.35 6.93 -7.28
CA MET A 145 -16.78 5.69 -7.82
C MET A 145 -17.06 4.49 -6.90
N LEU A 146 -16.90 4.63 -5.60
CA LEU A 146 -17.14 3.57 -4.62
C LEU A 146 -18.61 3.12 -4.58
N PHE A 147 -19.55 4.05 -4.61
CA PHE A 147 -20.98 3.72 -4.46
C PHE A 147 -21.67 3.38 -5.78
N THR A 148 -21.14 3.79 -6.94
CA THR A 148 -21.79 3.54 -8.24
C THR A 148 -21.18 2.38 -9.03
N ASN A 149 -19.92 1.99 -8.74
CA ASN A 149 -19.23 0.97 -9.52
C ASN A 149 -19.19 -0.39 -8.81
N SER A 150 -19.17 -1.45 -9.62
CA SER A 150 -18.93 -2.80 -9.10
C SER A 150 -17.44 -2.99 -8.82
N TYR A 151 -17.13 -3.84 -7.82
CA TYR A 151 -15.77 -4.22 -7.47
C TYR A 151 -14.88 -4.56 -8.68
N LYS A 152 -15.40 -5.36 -9.64
CA LYS A 152 -14.66 -5.75 -10.86
C LYS A 152 -14.29 -4.57 -11.78
N ARG A 153 -15.12 -3.52 -11.81
CA ARG A 153 -14.81 -2.32 -12.60
C ARG A 153 -13.72 -1.50 -11.92
N MET A 154 -13.79 -1.37 -10.60
CA MET A 154 -12.77 -0.70 -9.80
C MET A 154 -11.43 -1.41 -9.90
N GLU A 155 -11.40 -2.75 -9.75
CA GLU A 155 -10.18 -3.56 -9.91
C GLU A 155 -9.50 -3.32 -11.26
N LYS A 156 -10.27 -3.31 -12.37
CA LYS A 156 -9.73 -3.04 -13.70
C LYS A 156 -9.21 -1.62 -13.87
N ALA A 157 -9.92 -0.62 -13.34
CA ALA A 157 -9.49 0.78 -13.39
C ALA A 157 -8.18 0.97 -12.61
N ILE A 158 -8.10 0.38 -11.42
CA ILE A 158 -6.93 0.41 -10.56
C ILE A 158 -5.71 -0.24 -11.25
N ILE A 159 -5.86 -1.42 -11.84
CA ILE A 159 -4.78 -2.07 -12.60
C ILE A 159 -4.30 -1.17 -13.75
N GLY A 160 -5.23 -0.51 -14.45
CA GLY A 160 -4.90 0.48 -15.47
C GLY A 160 -4.08 1.66 -14.92
N PHE A 161 -4.48 2.20 -13.78
CA PHE A 161 -3.78 3.33 -13.13
C PHE A 161 -2.36 2.94 -12.70
N VAL A 162 -2.18 1.79 -12.03
CA VAL A 162 -0.85 1.28 -11.65
C VAL A 162 0.05 1.11 -12.87
N SER A 163 -0.50 0.56 -13.96
CA SER A 163 0.26 0.38 -15.20
C SER A 163 0.72 1.72 -15.78
N MET A 164 -0.15 2.73 -15.78
CA MET A 164 0.19 4.08 -16.25
C MET A 164 1.23 4.76 -15.36
N ILE A 165 1.10 4.63 -14.03
CA ILE A 165 2.08 5.16 -13.07
C ILE A 165 3.45 4.49 -13.28
N GLY A 166 3.48 3.17 -13.41
CA GLY A 166 4.71 2.43 -13.67
C GLY A 166 5.39 2.85 -14.98
N LEU A 167 4.61 3.05 -16.05
CA LEU A 167 5.13 3.56 -17.33
C LEU A 167 5.64 4.99 -17.22
N ALA A 168 4.98 5.85 -16.41
CA ALA A 168 5.42 7.22 -16.17
C ALA A 168 6.81 7.25 -15.52
N PHE A 169 7.00 6.51 -14.41
CA PHE A 169 8.31 6.44 -13.76
C PHE A 169 9.38 5.77 -14.62
N LEU A 170 9.01 4.75 -15.39
CA LEU A 170 9.95 4.13 -16.33
C LEU A 170 10.41 5.14 -17.40
N TYR A 171 9.49 5.96 -17.91
CA TYR A 171 9.82 7.05 -18.84
C TYR A 171 10.78 8.07 -18.20
N GLU A 172 10.49 8.53 -16.98
CA GLU A 172 11.32 9.49 -16.26
C GLU A 172 12.72 8.95 -15.95
N LEU A 173 12.83 7.64 -15.58
CA LEU A 173 14.13 6.99 -15.34
C LEU A 173 15.01 6.88 -16.60
N ILE A 174 14.41 6.80 -17.79
CA ILE A 174 15.17 6.78 -19.05
C ILE A 174 15.83 8.13 -19.35
N LEU A 175 15.28 9.21 -18.78
CA LEU A 175 15.76 10.58 -19.00
C LEU A 175 16.90 10.99 -18.05
N VAL A 176 17.23 10.18 -17.04
CA VAL A 176 18.25 10.51 -16.02
C VAL A 176 19.42 9.53 -16.06
N ASP A 177 20.63 10.04 -15.78
CA ASP A 177 21.81 9.21 -15.61
C ASP A 177 21.91 8.68 -14.18
N ILE A 178 21.81 7.35 -14.06
CA ILE A 178 21.82 6.68 -12.75
C ILE A 178 23.19 6.01 -12.56
N PRO A 179 23.92 6.33 -11.48
CA PRO A 179 25.14 5.61 -11.09
C PRO A 179 24.75 4.25 -10.46
N TRP A 180 24.49 3.27 -11.30
CA TRP A 180 23.95 1.95 -10.92
C TRP A 180 24.76 1.24 -9.83
N GLU A 181 26.07 1.39 -9.80
CA GLU A 181 26.91 0.80 -8.74
C GLU A 181 26.54 1.38 -7.37
N THR A 182 26.40 2.70 -7.26
CA THR A 182 26.02 3.39 -6.02
C THR A 182 24.58 3.07 -5.64
N ALA A 183 23.67 3.05 -6.60
CA ALA A 183 22.27 2.72 -6.39
C ALA A 183 22.08 1.29 -5.87
N LEU A 184 22.78 0.31 -6.46
CA LEU A 184 22.73 -1.08 -5.99
C LEU A 184 23.33 -1.23 -4.58
N LYS A 185 24.44 -0.56 -4.27
CA LYS A 185 24.97 -0.52 -2.90
C LYS A 185 23.92 0.04 -1.93
N GLY A 186 23.28 1.16 -2.27
CA GLY A 186 22.21 1.77 -1.46
C GLY A 186 20.98 0.87 -1.30
N ALA A 187 20.67 0.01 -2.27
CA ALA A 187 19.52 -0.89 -2.20
C ALA A 187 19.73 -2.12 -1.29
N PHE A 188 20.98 -2.53 -1.06
CA PHE A 188 21.28 -3.77 -0.32
C PHE A 188 22.16 -3.58 0.91
N ILE A 189 22.82 -2.43 1.07
CA ILE A 189 23.66 -2.14 2.24
C ILE A 189 22.93 -1.15 3.14
N PRO A 190 22.43 -1.58 4.32
CA PRO A 190 21.73 -0.69 5.23
C PRO A 190 22.62 0.44 5.75
N SER A 191 22.13 1.65 5.67
CA SER A 191 22.74 2.85 6.29
C SER A 191 21.64 3.77 6.84
N VAL A 192 21.92 4.40 7.98
CA VAL A 192 20.99 5.36 8.60
C VAL A 192 21.75 6.67 8.80
N PRO A 193 21.82 7.54 7.77
CA PRO A 193 22.44 8.85 7.90
C PRO A 193 21.82 9.67 9.06
N GLN A 194 22.60 10.56 9.63
CA GLN A 194 22.10 11.44 10.70
C GLN A 194 20.88 12.26 10.21
N GLY A 195 19.82 12.31 10.99
CA GLY A 195 18.56 12.99 10.64
C GLY A 195 17.63 12.22 9.71
N SER A 196 18.03 11.03 9.20
CA SER A 196 17.20 10.26 8.26
C SER A 196 16.08 9.45 8.92
N LEU A 197 16.06 9.28 10.24
CA LEU A 197 15.18 8.31 10.91
C LEU A 197 13.71 8.58 10.67
N MET A 198 13.26 9.85 10.65
CA MET A 198 11.89 10.22 10.31
C MET A 198 11.50 9.74 8.90
N ILE A 199 12.38 9.94 7.93
CA ILE A 199 12.14 9.52 6.54
C ILE A 199 12.21 8.00 6.43
N VAL A 200 13.15 7.32 7.10
CA VAL A 200 13.20 5.85 7.17
C VAL A 200 11.88 5.29 7.67
N MET A 201 11.33 5.84 8.76
CA MET A 201 10.05 5.40 9.31
C MET A 201 8.87 5.73 8.41
N SER A 202 8.92 6.88 7.72
CA SER A 202 7.91 7.26 6.73
C SER A 202 7.92 6.31 5.53
N VAL A 203 9.08 6.00 4.96
CA VAL A 203 9.22 5.04 3.85
C VAL A 203 8.78 3.63 4.28
N LEU A 204 9.15 3.18 5.48
CA LEU A 204 8.73 1.89 6.02
C LEU A 204 7.19 1.83 6.17
N GLY A 205 6.59 2.85 6.80
CA GLY A 205 5.14 2.94 6.97
C GLY A 205 4.39 3.13 5.66
N ALA A 206 5.02 3.77 4.68
CA ALA A 206 4.52 3.94 3.33
C ALA A 206 4.45 2.60 2.57
N VAL A 207 5.42 1.72 2.72
CA VAL A 207 5.45 0.41 2.05
C VAL A 207 4.64 -0.63 2.83
N VAL A 208 4.81 -0.73 4.16
CA VAL A 208 4.13 -1.75 4.98
C VAL A 208 2.95 -1.12 5.71
N MET A 209 1.83 -1.03 5.04
CA MET A 209 0.63 -0.38 5.57
C MET A 209 -0.28 -1.36 6.32
N PRO A 210 -0.59 -1.09 7.60
CA PRO A 210 -1.44 -1.98 8.40
C PRO A 210 -2.85 -2.16 7.81
N HIS A 211 -3.50 -1.09 7.34
CA HIS A 211 -4.85 -1.17 6.77
C HIS A 211 -4.90 -2.03 5.49
N ASN A 212 -3.82 -2.10 4.72
CA ASN A 212 -3.74 -2.99 3.56
C ASN A 212 -3.65 -4.48 3.94
N LEU A 213 -3.16 -4.82 5.13
CA LEU A 213 -3.25 -6.19 5.64
C LEU A 213 -4.71 -6.58 5.91
N PHE A 214 -5.51 -5.68 6.49
CA PHE A 214 -6.94 -5.90 6.65
C PHE A 214 -7.63 -6.05 5.29
N LEU A 215 -7.38 -5.11 4.36
CA LEU A 215 -7.99 -5.12 3.03
C LEU A 215 -7.64 -6.38 2.24
N HIS A 216 -6.39 -6.85 2.25
CA HIS A 216 -6.00 -8.04 1.51
C HIS A 216 -6.73 -9.29 1.99
N SER A 217 -6.84 -9.48 3.31
CA SER A 217 -7.62 -10.58 3.87
C SER A 217 -9.09 -10.54 3.46
N GLU A 218 -9.69 -9.35 3.37
CA GLU A 218 -11.07 -9.14 2.92
C GLU A 218 -11.25 -9.48 1.45
N ILE A 219 -10.37 -8.97 0.59
CA ILE A 219 -10.42 -9.21 -0.85
C ILE A 219 -10.32 -10.71 -1.16
N VAL A 220 -9.45 -11.40 -0.44
CA VAL A 220 -9.27 -12.85 -0.61
C VAL A 220 -10.47 -13.62 -0.05
N GLN A 221 -11.03 -13.20 1.08
CA GLN A 221 -12.25 -13.76 1.69
C GLN A 221 -13.42 -13.71 0.70
N SER A 222 -13.63 -12.58 0.02
CA SER A 222 -14.73 -12.36 -0.92
C SER A 222 -14.77 -13.36 -2.09
N ARG A 223 -13.69 -14.11 -2.32
CA ARG A 223 -13.60 -15.19 -3.32
C ARG A 223 -14.19 -16.52 -2.83
N GLU A 224 -14.56 -16.63 -1.57
CA GLU A 224 -15.21 -17.79 -0.93
C GLU A 224 -14.47 -19.12 -1.16
N ILE A 225 -13.13 -19.09 -1.13
CA ILE A 225 -12.28 -20.24 -1.45
C ILE A 225 -12.41 -21.36 -0.41
N TYR A 226 -12.61 -20.99 0.84
CA TYR A 226 -12.80 -21.92 1.95
C TYR A 226 -13.98 -22.88 1.73
N LEU A 227 -14.98 -22.49 0.94
CA LEU A 227 -16.14 -23.32 0.58
C LEU A 227 -15.85 -24.34 -0.53
N LYS A 228 -14.72 -24.22 -1.24
CA LYS A 228 -14.43 -24.98 -2.48
C LYS A 228 -13.60 -26.24 -2.25
N GLY A 229 -13.37 -26.63 -0.99
CA GLY A 229 -12.68 -27.86 -0.61
C GLY A 229 -11.15 -27.73 -0.56
N GLU A 230 -10.51 -28.76 0.02
CA GLU A 230 -9.09 -28.74 0.41
C GLU A 230 -8.12 -28.57 -0.76
N GLU A 231 -8.36 -29.27 -1.87
CA GLU A 231 -7.48 -29.15 -3.05
C GLU A 231 -7.48 -27.71 -3.61
N ARG A 232 -8.66 -27.08 -3.57
CA ARG A 232 -8.79 -25.70 -4.03
C ARG A 232 -8.08 -24.73 -3.10
N ILE A 233 -8.16 -24.92 -1.78
CA ILE A 233 -7.41 -24.13 -0.80
C ILE A 233 -5.91 -24.23 -1.06
N LYS A 234 -5.36 -25.45 -1.18
CA LYS A 234 -3.91 -25.66 -1.45
C LYS A 234 -3.47 -24.99 -2.76
N LYS A 235 -4.27 -25.11 -3.81
CA LYS A 235 -4.00 -24.48 -5.11
C LYS A 235 -4.00 -22.96 -4.99
N MET A 236 -4.97 -22.40 -4.28
CA MET A 236 -5.09 -20.94 -4.09
C MET A 236 -3.97 -20.35 -3.25
N LEU A 237 -3.53 -21.02 -2.19
CA LEU A 237 -2.38 -20.58 -1.38
C LEU A 237 -1.11 -20.43 -2.23
N LYS A 238 -0.92 -21.32 -3.22
CA LYS A 238 0.23 -21.22 -4.13
C LYS A 238 0.09 -20.07 -5.13
N TYR A 239 -1.12 -19.88 -5.70
CA TYR A 239 -1.34 -18.81 -6.67
C TYR A 239 -1.35 -17.44 -6.03
N GLU A 240 -1.89 -17.32 -4.82
CA GLU A 240 -1.86 -16.09 -4.05
C GLU A 240 -0.43 -15.66 -3.75
N PHE A 241 0.46 -16.60 -3.36
CA PHE A 241 1.87 -16.26 -3.15
C PHE A 241 2.52 -15.69 -4.41
N VAL A 242 2.24 -16.27 -5.59
CA VAL A 242 2.79 -15.76 -6.87
C VAL A 242 2.20 -14.39 -7.21
N ASP A 243 0.89 -14.20 -6.99
CA ASP A 243 0.21 -12.90 -7.20
C ASP A 243 0.82 -11.84 -6.29
N THR A 244 0.94 -12.11 -4.99
CA THR A 244 1.56 -11.22 -4.01
C THR A 244 3.01 -10.90 -4.39
N LEU A 245 3.83 -11.91 -4.68
CA LEU A 245 5.24 -11.73 -5.04
C LEU A 245 5.40 -10.83 -6.27
N PHE A 246 4.67 -11.13 -7.35
CA PHE A 246 4.73 -10.35 -8.59
C PHE A 246 4.28 -8.91 -8.38
N SER A 247 3.18 -8.73 -7.69
CA SER A 247 2.59 -7.43 -7.40
C SER A 247 3.51 -6.56 -6.53
N MET A 248 4.11 -7.16 -5.48
CA MET A 248 5.04 -6.46 -4.60
C MET A 248 6.36 -6.10 -5.29
N ILE A 249 6.85 -6.92 -6.23
CA ILE A 249 8.04 -6.58 -7.05
C ILE A 249 7.76 -5.36 -7.94
N ILE A 250 6.57 -5.26 -8.53
CA ILE A 250 6.17 -4.06 -9.28
C ILE A 250 6.18 -2.83 -8.38
N GLY A 251 5.58 -2.93 -7.19
CA GLY A 251 5.58 -1.85 -6.22
C GLY A 251 6.99 -1.46 -5.76
N TRP A 252 7.86 -2.45 -5.50
CA TRP A 252 9.27 -2.22 -5.19
C TRP A 252 9.99 -1.45 -6.31
N ALA A 253 9.77 -1.84 -7.56
CA ALA A 253 10.39 -1.17 -8.70
C ALA A 253 9.93 0.29 -8.81
N ILE A 254 8.63 0.56 -8.66
CA ILE A 254 8.07 1.92 -8.73
C ILE A 254 8.56 2.79 -7.55
N ASN A 255 8.53 2.28 -6.32
CA ASN A 255 9.02 3.03 -5.15
C ASN A 255 10.54 3.28 -5.24
N SER A 256 11.32 2.31 -5.70
CA SER A 256 12.75 2.50 -5.97
C SER A 256 12.99 3.53 -7.06
N ALA A 257 12.18 3.52 -8.13
CA ALA A 257 12.26 4.49 -9.21
C ALA A 257 12.09 5.94 -8.72
N MET A 258 11.18 6.18 -7.78
CA MET A 258 10.98 7.50 -7.17
C MET A 258 12.23 7.99 -6.44
N ILE A 259 12.87 7.14 -5.62
CA ILE A 259 14.13 7.48 -4.93
C ILE A 259 15.26 7.70 -5.94
N LEU A 260 15.37 6.81 -6.94
CA LEU A 260 16.40 6.93 -7.99
C LEU A 260 16.25 8.24 -8.77
N LEU A 261 15.03 8.59 -9.17
CA LEU A 261 14.74 9.84 -9.85
C LEU A 261 15.11 11.04 -8.99
N ALA A 262 14.65 11.08 -7.73
CA ALA A 262 14.94 12.19 -6.83
C ALA A 262 16.44 12.32 -6.52
N ALA A 263 17.14 11.21 -6.36
CA ALA A 263 18.60 11.21 -6.13
C ALA A 263 19.38 11.68 -7.36
N SER A 264 19.00 11.25 -8.56
CA SER A 264 19.69 11.61 -9.81
C SER A 264 19.37 13.03 -10.29
N THR A 265 18.23 13.59 -9.89
CA THR A 265 17.81 14.93 -10.28
C THR A 265 18.11 15.95 -9.18
N PHE A 266 17.50 15.83 -8.01
CA PHE A 266 17.53 16.86 -6.96
C PHE A 266 18.78 16.78 -6.11
N PHE A 267 19.10 15.61 -5.53
CA PHE A 267 20.30 15.43 -4.71
C PHE A 267 21.58 15.74 -5.48
N ALA A 268 21.65 15.31 -6.73
CA ALA A 268 22.82 15.57 -7.60
C ALA A 268 23.05 17.07 -7.88
N HIS A 269 22.02 17.92 -7.76
CA HIS A 269 22.08 19.35 -7.92
C HIS A 269 22.08 20.14 -6.59
N GLY A 270 22.09 19.43 -5.45
CA GLY A 270 22.05 20.04 -4.11
C GLY A 270 20.70 20.64 -3.73
N GLU A 271 19.63 20.16 -4.36
CA GLU A 271 18.26 20.62 -4.13
C GLU A 271 17.51 19.67 -3.21
N HIS A 272 16.74 20.24 -2.27
CA HIS A 272 15.90 19.50 -1.34
C HIS A 272 14.43 19.64 -1.76
N VAL A 273 13.71 18.54 -1.79
CA VAL A 273 12.28 18.54 -2.11
C VAL A 273 11.47 18.70 -0.81
N SER A 274 10.86 19.86 -0.65
CA SER A 274 9.95 20.18 0.47
C SER A 274 8.48 20.19 0.07
N GLU A 275 8.18 20.06 -1.23
CA GLU A 275 6.82 20.01 -1.78
C GLU A 275 6.80 19.19 -3.07
N LEU A 276 5.74 18.39 -3.31
CA LEU A 276 5.60 17.65 -4.58
C LEU A 276 5.41 18.58 -5.78
N ALA A 277 4.76 19.75 -5.57
CA ALA A 277 4.63 20.77 -6.61
C ALA A 277 5.99 21.38 -6.98
N GLN A 278 6.87 21.58 -6.01
CA GLN A 278 8.26 21.98 -6.24
C GLN A 278 9.00 20.91 -7.07
N ALA A 279 8.86 19.62 -6.71
CA ALA A 279 9.46 18.53 -7.48
C ALA A 279 9.03 18.57 -8.95
N GLN A 280 7.73 18.75 -9.23
CA GLN A 280 7.22 18.92 -10.59
C GLN A 280 7.85 20.12 -11.31
N ALA A 281 7.89 21.28 -10.65
CA ALA A 281 8.46 22.51 -11.24
C ALA A 281 9.95 22.34 -11.57
N MET A 282 10.71 21.63 -10.73
CA MET A 282 12.13 21.34 -10.93
C MET A 282 12.39 20.29 -12.03
N LEU A 283 11.43 19.38 -12.29
CA LEU A 283 11.54 18.45 -13.41
C LEU A 283 11.47 19.17 -14.77
N THR A 284 10.74 20.29 -14.86
CA THR A 284 10.57 21.05 -16.11
C THR A 284 11.92 21.47 -16.75
N PRO A 285 12.83 22.18 -16.05
CA PRO A 285 14.12 22.55 -16.63
C PRO A 285 15.09 21.38 -16.80
N LEU A 286 14.94 20.29 -16.03
CA LEU A 286 15.84 19.15 -16.06
C LEU A 286 15.45 18.13 -17.13
N LEU A 287 14.16 17.80 -17.22
CA LEU A 287 13.63 16.70 -18.04
C LEU A 287 12.56 17.16 -19.06
N GLY A 288 12.18 18.44 -19.05
CA GLY A 288 11.21 19.04 -19.96
C GLY A 288 9.76 19.00 -19.46
N ASN A 289 8.89 19.83 -20.12
CA ASN A 289 7.48 19.98 -19.75
C ASN A 289 6.68 18.67 -19.78
N ASN A 290 7.04 17.73 -20.66
CA ASN A 290 6.34 16.45 -20.77
C ASN A 290 6.51 15.61 -19.50
N ALA A 291 7.73 15.54 -18.95
CA ALA A 291 7.99 14.83 -17.71
C ALA A 291 7.19 15.43 -16.52
N ALA A 292 7.19 16.76 -16.39
CA ALA A 292 6.43 17.46 -15.34
C ALA A 292 4.91 17.19 -15.43
N ASN A 293 4.33 17.17 -16.64
CA ASN A 293 2.91 16.87 -16.82
C ASN A 293 2.59 15.39 -16.57
N ILE A 294 3.45 14.49 -17.01
CA ILE A 294 3.31 13.04 -16.77
C ILE A 294 3.37 12.74 -15.27
N PHE A 295 4.31 13.37 -14.54
CA PHE A 295 4.41 13.32 -13.09
C PHE A 295 3.09 13.71 -12.40
N ALA A 296 2.52 14.88 -12.75
CA ALA A 296 1.27 15.35 -12.14
C ALA A 296 0.06 14.46 -12.46
N ILE A 297 -0.03 13.95 -13.71
CA ILE A 297 -1.09 13.01 -14.10
C ILE A 297 -0.92 11.69 -13.32
N ALA A 298 0.28 11.16 -13.21
CA ALA A 298 0.55 9.94 -12.47
C ALA A 298 0.22 10.10 -10.99
N LEU A 299 0.54 11.26 -10.38
CA LEU A 299 0.16 11.59 -9.00
C LEU A 299 -1.35 11.66 -8.82
N LEU A 300 -2.09 12.23 -9.78
CA LEU A 300 -3.56 12.26 -9.75
C LEU A 300 -4.16 10.85 -9.78
N LEU A 301 -3.65 10.01 -10.67
CA LEU A 301 -4.09 8.61 -10.78
C LEU A 301 -3.75 7.83 -9.50
N ALA A 302 -2.57 8.04 -8.91
CA ALA A 302 -2.18 7.48 -7.63
C ALA A 302 -3.14 7.93 -6.53
N GLY A 303 -3.40 9.23 -6.38
CA GLY A 303 -4.31 9.78 -5.37
C GLY A 303 -5.73 9.24 -5.48
N ILE A 304 -6.31 9.18 -6.68
CA ILE A 304 -7.66 8.64 -6.87
C ILE A 304 -7.71 7.14 -6.57
N SER A 305 -6.78 6.35 -7.13
CA SER A 305 -6.78 4.90 -6.97
C SER A 305 -6.54 4.47 -5.52
N SER A 306 -5.61 5.12 -4.84
CA SER A 306 -5.29 4.82 -3.45
C SER A 306 -6.37 5.32 -2.48
N THR A 307 -7.04 6.44 -2.75
CA THR A 307 -8.21 6.88 -1.97
C THR A 307 -9.36 5.85 -2.06
N ILE A 308 -9.57 5.21 -3.21
CA ILE A 308 -10.55 4.12 -3.35
C ILE A 308 -10.17 2.95 -2.43
N THR A 309 -8.92 2.49 -2.47
CA THR A 309 -8.47 1.35 -1.66
C THR A 309 -8.45 1.66 -0.17
N SER A 310 -8.06 2.87 0.24
CA SER A 310 -8.12 3.30 1.65
C SER A 310 -9.55 3.39 2.17
N GLY A 311 -10.49 3.87 1.35
CA GLY A 311 -11.92 3.85 1.66
C GLY A 311 -12.47 2.44 1.82
N MET A 312 -12.12 1.51 0.91
CA MET A 312 -12.50 0.09 1.04
C MET A 312 -11.90 -0.54 2.31
N ALA A 313 -10.63 -0.28 2.61
CA ALA A 313 -9.98 -0.76 3.82
C ALA A 313 -10.68 -0.25 5.08
N ALA A 314 -11.00 1.04 5.14
CA ALA A 314 -11.73 1.65 6.25
C ALA A 314 -13.12 1.02 6.43
N GLY A 315 -13.85 0.81 5.33
CA GLY A 315 -15.15 0.13 5.33
C GLY A 315 -15.06 -1.29 5.85
N SER A 316 -14.06 -2.07 5.40
CA SER A 316 -13.81 -3.45 5.84
C SER A 316 -13.44 -3.51 7.33
N ILE A 317 -12.51 -2.64 7.78
CA ILE A 317 -12.09 -2.61 9.18
C ILE A 317 -13.26 -2.25 10.09
N PHE A 318 -14.07 -1.26 9.69
CA PHE A 318 -15.22 -0.81 10.48
C PHE A 318 -16.32 -1.87 10.55
N ALA A 319 -16.70 -2.47 9.42
CA ALA A 319 -17.68 -3.56 9.37
C ALA A 319 -17.21 -4.77 10.20
N GLY A 320 -15.92 -5.11 10.13
CA GLY A 320 -15.35 -6.19 10.91
C GLY A 320 -15.44 -6.02 12.43
N LEU A 321 -15.52 -4.77 12.97
CA LEU A 321 -15.81 -4.52 14.38
C LEU A 321 -17.18 -5.08 14.82
N PHE A 322 -18.11 -5.20 13.88
CA PHE A 322 -19.45 -5.76 14.07
C PHE A 322 -19.55 -7.23 13.62
N ASN A 323 -18.39 -7.83 13.22
CA ASN A 323 -18.29 -9.19 12.69
C ASN A 323 -19.07 -9.34 11.38
N GLU A 324 -19.00 -8.33 10.52
CA GLU A 324 -19.62 -8.28 9.20
C GLU A 324 -18.53 -8.18 8.14
N ALA A 325 -18.71 -8.91 7.02
CA ALA A 325 -17.86 -8.79 5.84
C ALA A 325 -18.10 -7.45 5.13
N TYR A 326 -17.11 -6.96 4.41
CA TYR A 326 -17.24 -5.72 3.65
C TYR A 326 -18.29 -5.85 2.54
N ASN A 327 -19.25 -4.95 2.57
CA ASN A 327 -20.23 -4.78 1.50
C ASN A 327 -20.61 -3.30 1.40
N VAL A 328 -20.34 -2.71 0.25
CA VAL A 328 -20.60 -1.28 -0.01
C VAL A 328 -22.09 -0.88 0.13
N LYS A 329 -23.00 -1.85 0.23
CA LYS A 329 -24.43 -1.62 0.45
C LYS A 329 -24.83 -1.65 1.93
N ASP A 330 -23.97 -2.15 2.81
CA ASP A 330 -24.28 -2.33 4.22
C ASP A 330 -23.88 -1.09 5.02
N ALA A 331 -24.68 -0.76 6.01
CA ALA A 331 -24.55 0.48 6.77
C ALA A 331 -23.18 0.63 7.44
N HIS A 332 -22.64 -0.42 8.06
CA HIS A 332 -21.34 -0.33 8.73
C HIS A 332 -20.18 -0.10 7.74
N SER A 333 -20.21 -0.73 6.58
CA SER A 333 -19.20 -0.47 5.52
C SER A 333 -19.29 0.98 5.01
N ILE A 334 -20.52 1.47 4.76
CA ILE A 334 -20.76 2.86 4.33
C ILE A 334 -20.25 3.84 5.40
N ILE A 335 -20.63 3.62 6.66
CA ILE A 335 -20.20 4.48 7.77
C ILE A 335 -18.67 4.51 7.87
N GLY A 336 -18.00 3.35 7.78
CA GLY A 336 -16.53 3.28 7.80
C GLY A 336 -15.89 4.09 6.69
N ILE A 337 -16.37 3.97 5.45
CA ILE A 337 -15.90 4.75 4.30
C ILE A 337 -16.10 6.25 4.54
N VAL A 338 -17.34 6.66 4.86
CA VAL A 338 -17.70 8.09 5.00
C VAL A 338 -16.98 8.73 6.18
N LEU A 339 -16.85 8.04 7.32
CA LEU A 339 -16.09 8.55 8.46
C LEU A 339 -14.60 8.71 8.12
N SER A 340 -14.00 7.71 7.47
CA SER A 340 -12.57 7.78 7.13
C SER A 340 -12.28 8.94 6.17
N LEU A 341 -12.98 8.99 5.04
CA LEU A 341 -12.76 10.03 4.03
C LEU A 341 -13.21 11.41 4.52
N GLY A 342 -14.32 11.47 5.29
CA GLY A 342 -14.84 12.72 5.82
C GLY A 342 -13.93 13.34 6.88
N ILE A 343 -13.42 12.55 7.83
CA ILE A 343 -12.47 13.04 8.83
C ILE A 343 -11.16 13.45 8.17
N ALA A 344 -10.65 12.66 7.21
CA ALA A 344 -9.46 12.99 6.45
C ALA A 344 -9.63 14.32 5.69
N LEU A 345 -10.75 14.51 5.01
CA LEU A 345 -11.08 15.76 4.33
C LEU A 345 -11.14 16.93 5.30
N LEU A 346 -11.80 16.75 6.46
CA LEU A 346 -11.89 17.78 7.49
C LEU A 346 -10.50 18.21 7.96
N VAL A 347 -9.60 17.27 8.22
CA VAL A 347 -8.23 17.57 8.67
C VAL A 347 -7.48 18.37 7.61
N ILE A 348 -7.67 18.08 6.32
CA ILE A 348 -7.01 18.80 5.22
C ILE A 348 -7.35 20.29 5.23
N PHE A 349 -8.57 20.69 5.61
CA PHE A 349 -8.96 22.11 5.68
C PHE A 349 -8.19 22.90 6.73
N PHE A 350 -7.64 22.23 7.75
CA PHE A 350 -6.85 22.85 8.82
C PHE A 350 -5.36 22.59 8.71
N LEU A 351 -4.93 21.86 7.66
CA LEU A 351 -3.53 21.47 7.47
C LEU A 351 -2.73 22.64 6.90
N GLY A 352 -1.72 23.11 7.64
CA GLY A 352 -0.88 24.23 7.20
C GLY A 352 0.19 23.85 6.18
N ASP A 353 0.69 22.60 6.23
CA ASP A 353 1.77 22.07 5.39
C ASP A 353 1.35 20.72 4.78
N PRO A 354 0.95 20.70 3.50
CA PRO A 354 0.51 19.48 2.81
C PRO A 354 1.59 18.40 2.73
N PHE A 355 2.85 18.75 2.43
CA PHE A 355 3.93 17.80 2.26
C PHE A 355 4.29 17.11 3.60
N LYS A 356 4.40 17.91 4.65
CA LYS A 356 4.59 17.38 6.00
C LYS A 356 3.43 16.49 6.43
N GLY A 357 2.20 16.85 6.06
CA GLY A 357 1.00 16.03 6.27
C GLY A 357 1.12 14.64 5.62
N LEU A 358 1.63 14.56 4.39
CA LEU A 358 1.90 13.30 3.70
C LEU A 358 2.91 12.43 4.48
N ILE A 359 4.05 13.00 4.85
CA ILE A 359 5.12 12.27 5.58
C ILE A 359 4.62 11.78 6.94
N VAL A 360 4.00 12.68 7.73
CA VAL A 360 3.51 12.35 9.08
C VAL A 360 2.42 11.28 9.03
N SER A 361 1.54 11.31 8.03
CA SER A 361 0.52 10.28 7.88
C SER A 361 1.13 8.88 7.75
N LYS A 362 2.24 8.73 7.01
CA LYS A 362 2.95 7.45 6.86
C LYS A 362 3.71 7.03 8.12
N MET A 363 4.22 7.98 8.89
CA MET A 363 4.79 7.70 10.22
C MET A 363 3.74 7.11 11.18
N VAL A 364 2.51 7.65 11.18
CA VAL A 364 1.40 7.11 11.98
C VAL A 364 1.12 5.66 11.62
N LEU A 365 1.18 5.29 10.33
CA LEU A 365 1.03 3.91 9.89
C LEU A 365 2.14 3.01 10.44
N SER A 366 3.38 3.47 10.42
CA SER A 366 4.51 2.73 10.97
C SER A 366 4.36 2.46 12.46
N ILE A 367 3.86 3.44 13.23
CA ILE A 367 3.59 3.30 14.67
C ILE A 367 2.50 2.27 14.94
N GLN A 368 1.46 2.21 14.11
CA GLN A 368 0.36 1.25 14.28
C GLN A 368 0.72 -0.16 13.80
N LEU A 369 1.63 -0.30 12.86
CA LEU A 369 1.97 -1.55 12.20
C LEU A 369 2.30 -2.71 13.18
N PRO A 370 3.14 -2.55 14.23
CA PRO A 370 3.42 -3.62 15.18
C PRO A 370 2.17 -4.25 15.77
N PHE A 371 1.18 -3.45 16.14
CA PHE A 371 -0.06 -3.94 16.74
C PHE A 371 -0.84 -4.84 15.78
N THR A 372 -0.95 -4.43 14.52
CA THR A 372 -1.58 -5.25 13.47
C THR A 372 -0.79 -6.53 13.22
N VAL A 373 0.54 -6.47 13.13
CA VAL A 373 1.38 -7.66 12.88
C VAL A 373 1.30 -8.64 14.05
N PHE A 374 1.37 -8.18 15.30
CA PHE A 374 1.21 -9.05 16.48
C PHE A 374 -0.17 -9.72 16.48
N LEU A 375 -1.24 -8.99 16.18
CA LEU A 375 -2.59 -9.54 16.05
C LEU A 375 -2.64 -10.63 14.96
N GLN A 376 -2.16 -10.31 13.75
CA GLN A 376 -2.10 -11.23 12.62
C GLN A 376 -1.35 -12.51 12.97
N VAL A 377 -0.14 -12.40 13.54
CA VAL A 377 0.69 -13.57 13.91
C VAL A 377 0.01 -14.41 14.97
N SER A 378 -0.62 -13.79 15.97
CA SER A 378 -1.34 -14.52 17.03
C SER A 378 -2.50 -15.35 16.46
N LEU A 379 -3.23 -14.83 15.46
CA LEU A 379 -4.32 -15.53 14.81
C LEU A 379 -3.82 -16.64 13.88
N THR A 380 -2.84 -16.35 13.03
CA THR A 380 -2.33 -17.30 12.03
C THR A 380 -1.46 -18.41 12.64
N SER A 381 -0.94 -18.21 13.85
CA SER A 381 -0.21 -19.22 14.63
C SER A 381 -1.11 -20.04 15.58
N SER A 382 -2.41 -19.76 15.59
CA SER A 382 -3.37 -20.47 16.45
C SER A 382 -4.00 -21.66 15.72
N LYS A 383 -3.85 -22.88 16.26
CA LYS A 383 -4.54 -24.08 15.76
C LYS A 383 -6.07 -23.94 15.83
N ARG A 384 -6.59 -23.18 16.80
CA ARG A 384 -8.02 -22.93 16.95
C ARG A 384 -8.59 -22.12 15.76
N VAL A 385 -7.77 -21.26 15.16
CA VAL A 385 -8.14 -20.39 14.02
C VAL A 385 -7.86 -21.10 12.71
N MET A 386 -6.63 -21.59 12.51
CA MET A 386 -6.10 -22.06 11.24
C MET A 386 -6.18 -23.58 11.06
N GLY A 387 -6.53 -24.33 12.10
CA GLY A 387 -6.56 -25.80 12.06
C GLY A 387 -5.22 -26.40 11.62
N ARG A 388 -5.24 -27.21 10.56
CA ARG A 388 -4.02 -27.83 9.97
C ARG A 388 -3.13 -26.85 9.17
N TYR A 389 -3.67 -25.69 8.82
CA TYR A 389 -2.95 -24.64 8.08
C TYR A 389 -2.26 -23.62 9.00
N VAL A 390 -2.14 -23.94 10.29
CA VAL A 390 -1.41 -23.10 11.26
C VAL A 390 0.02 -22.84 10.79
N ASN A 391 0.55 -21.65 11.05
CA ASN A 391 1.92 -21.28 10.71
C ASN A 391 2.93 -22.32 11.24
N ARG A 392 3.95 -22.62 10.44
CA ARG A 392 5.12 -23.38 10.92
C ARG A 392 5.86 -22.55 11.96
N LYS A 393 6.56 -23.20 12.89
CA LYS A 393 7.35 -22.51 13.93
C LYS A 393 8.35 -21.49 13.35
N SER A 394 9.03 -21.83 12.25
CA SER A 394 9.95 -20.93 11.56
C SER A 394 9.25 -19.68 11.03
N THR A 395 8.07 -19.83 10.42
CA THR A 395 7.25 -18.70 9.95
C THR A 395 6.79 -17.82 11.10
N THR A 396 6.34 -18.42 12.20
CA THR A 396 5.94 -17.68 13.41
C THR A 396 7.09 -16.87 14.00
N ILE A 397 8.27 -17.47 14.11
CA ILE A 397 9.47 -16.79 14.61
C ILE A 397 9.85 -15.63 13.70
N LEU A 398 9.87 -15.84 12.38
CA LEU A 398 10.17 -14.80 11.40
C LEU A 398 9.19 -13.62 11.51
N LEU A 399 7.89 -13.89 11.59
CA LEU A 399 6.85 -12.84 11.69
C LEU A 399 6.98 -12.05 13.00
N TYR A 400 7.25 -12.70 14.13
CA TYR A 400 7.51 -11.99 15.39
C TYR A 400 8.81 -11.19 15.36
N PHE A 401 9.85 -11.69 14.69
CA PHE A 401 11.09 -10.95 14.46
C PHE A 401 10.83 -9.67 13.66
N LEU A 402 10.03 -9.73 12.58
CA LEU A 402 9.64 -8.56 11.80
C LEU A 402 8.85 -7.56 12.65
N ALA A 403 7.90 -8.03 13.45
CA ALA A 403 7.15 -7.18 14.36
C ALA A 403 8.07 -6.50 15.40
N ALA A 404 9.02 -7.22 15.96
CA ALA A 404 9.99 -6.68 16.92
C ALA A 404 10.94 -5.66 16.27
N LEU A 405 11.37 -5.90 15.02
CA LEU A 405 12.21 -4.98 14.26
C LEU A 405 11.51 -3.63 14.07
N VAL A 406 10.25 -3.65 13.59
CA VAL A 406 9.47 -2.40 13.40
C VAL A 406 9.20 -1.72 14.73
N SER A 407 8.89 -2.48 15.79
CA SER A 407 8.72 -1.92 17.14
C SER A 407 9.98 -1.22 17.64
N GLY A 408 11.15 -1.83 17.43
CA GLY A 408 12.45 -1.25 17.79
C GLY A 408 12.73 0.06 17.07
N LEU A 409 12.47 0.11 15.76
CA LEU A 409 12.61 1.33 14.98
C LEU A 409 11.64 2.43 15.46
N ASN A 410 10.39 2.09 15.78
CA ASN A 410 9.43 3.05 16.33
C ASN A 410 9.86 3.60 17.70
N ILE A 411 10.37 2.74 18.58
CA ILE A 411 10.91 3.16 19.89
C ILE A 411 12.10 4.11 19.68
N TRP A 412 13.00 3.77 18.77
CA TRP A 412 14.14 4.65 18.44
C TRP A 412 13.67 6.03 17.96
N LEU A 413 12.70 6.07 17.02
CA LEU A 413 12.10 7.32 16.54
C LEU A 413 11.53 8.14 17.70
N LEU A 414 10.74 7.51 18.60
CA LEU A 414 10.15 8.22 19.74
C LEU A 414 11.21 8.80 20.68
N ILE A 415 12.31 8.06 20.92
CA ILE A 415 13.43 8.55 21.73
C ILE A 415 14.10 9.77 21.08
N GLU A 416 14.25 9.77 19.75
CA GLU A 416 14.89 10.87 19.01
C GLU A 416 14.01 12.11 18.96
N LEU A 417 12.68 11.95 18.90
CA LEU A 417 11.73 13.07 18.94
C LEU A 417 11.60 13.76 20.30
N ILE A 418 12.01 13.08 21.38
CA ILE A 418 11.96 13.61 22.75
C ILE A 418 13.28 14.33 23.13
N LYS A 419 14.37 14.07 22.40
CA LYS A 419 15.67 14.74 22.59
C LYS A 419 15.72 16.10 21.94
#